data_3c93c5492e3868c79b10264ce905ce19
#
_entry.id   3c93c5492e3868c79b10264ce905ce19
#
_cell.length_a   1.000
_cell.length_b   1.000
_cell.length_c   1.000
_cell.angle_alpha   90.00
_cell.angle_beta   90.00
_cell.angle_gamma   90.00
#
_symmetry.space_group_name_H-M   'P 1'
#
loop_
_entity.id
_entity.type
_entity.pdbx_description
1 polymer ?
#
loop_
_entity_poly.entity_id
_entity_poly.type
_entity_poly.pdbx_seq_one_letter_code
_entity_poly.pdbx_strand_id
1 'polypeptide(L)'
;RLYRDPLSDIDGQLANLDDWQRRRADHPAATNMPDIIQALRRAVRERPQTVAVLLPQSGPLAGPASAIRDGLLAAYYSALGQGHPVPVIHFLDSSQGDIVALYNQALTLGAGLVIGPLDKEQAATLAAIADLPVPTLTLNYIDGDAAAAKLFQYGLAPEDEARQVAEQAIVEGMTLAAVLYPTDSSGWGLRVANAFSQRFQELGGIVSTESSYTDNPTATTRDLLGVGQSEARARAMRRYVNQNIEFEPRRRQDIDLVFLVANPGQARQLKPALNFHYASDLPVFATSHIYAGSPAPDRDTDLNGVRFVEMPWILESGSALHQEAARAWPDGHGRFEKLFAMGVDAYRLHARLVMLASVPDSFLPGVTGQLSMNEKRVLERRLNWAWFRKGQPQRMPVVAGSTSGDAGHGRAANIVAPATR
;
A
#
# COMPACT_ATOMS: atom_id res chain seq x y z
N ARG A 1 24.47 -6.47 6.48
CA ARG A 1 24.59 -5.89 7.85
C ARG A 1 24.51 -4.36 7.87
N LEU A 2 24.81 -3.65 6.79
CA LEU A 2 24.64 -2.19 6.63
C LEU A 2 23.16 -1.74 6.69
N TYR A 3 22.24 -2.66 6.43
CA TYR A 3 20.78 -2.45 6.49
C TYR A 3 20.14 -2.89 7.82
N ARG A 4 20.88 -3.03 8.90
CA ARG A 4 20.33 -3.52 10.18
C ARG A 4 19.35 -2.56 10.85
N ASP A 5 19.39 -1.29 10.49
CA ASP A 5 18.36 -0.33 10.86
C ASP A 5 17.98 0.51 9.63
N PRO A 6 17.07 0.00 8.78
CA PRO A 6 16.63 0.69 7.59
C PRO A 6 15.83 1.97 7.91
N LEU A 7 15.40 2.13 9.15
CA LEU A 7 14.76 3.34 9.67
C LEU A 7 15.78 4.32 10.25
N SER A 8 17.06 3.92 10.35
CA SER A 8 18.10 4.83 10.79
C SER A 8 18.26 5.98 9.80
N ASP A 9 18.57 7.12 10.35
CA ASP A 9 18.93 8.33 9.61
C ASP A 9 19.95 8.05 8.51
N ILE A 10 19.81 8.76 7.41
CA ILE A 10 20.71 8.64 6.25
C ILE A 10 22.16 8.98 6.62
N ASP A 11 22.37 9.91 7.55
CA ASP A 11 23.71 10.29 8.06
C ASP A 11 24.32 9.17 8.90
N GLY A 12 23.54 8.51 9.75
CA GLY A 12 23.95 7.33 10.52
C GLY A 12 24.31 6.15 9.62
N GLN A 13 23.57 5.93 8.54
CA GLN A 13 23.90 4.93 7.54
C GLN A 13 25.23 5.24 6.85
N LEU A 14 25.47 6.50 6.50
CA LEU A 14 26.74 6.94 5.89
C LEU A 14 27.91 6.81 6.88
N ALA A 15 27.73 7.22 8.13
CA ALA A 15 28.74 7.07 9.18
C ALA A 15 29.14 5.60 9.42
N ASN A 16 28.15 4.70 9.46
CA ASN A 16 28.38 3.26 9.57
C ASN A 16 29.13 2.69 8.35
N LEU A 17 28.84 3.21 7.18
CA LEU A 17 29.53 2.84 5.95
C LEU A 17 30.98 3.30 5.95
N ASP A 18 31.24 4.56 6.32
CA ASP A 18 32.59 5.13 6.37
C ASP A 18 33.45 4.41 7.44
N ASP A 19 32.84 4.03 8.57
CA ASP A 19 33.52 3.22 9.59
C ASP A 19 33.83 1.81 9.08
N TRP A 20 32.90 1.17 8.36
CA TRP A 20 33.14 -0.11 7.71
C TRP A 20 34.28 -0.01 6.69
N GLN A 21 34.29 1.02 5.84
CA GLN A 21 35.31 1.24 4.82
C GLN A 21 36.70 1.42 5.43
N ARG A 22 36.82 2.16 6.54
CA ARG A 22 38.05 2.30 7.28
C ARG A 22 38.56 0.98 7.84
N ARG A 23 37.68 0.16 8.42
CA ARG A 23 38.02 -1.15 9.00
C ARG A 23 38.30 -2.23 7.96
N ARG A 24 37.84 -2.07 6.73
CA ARG A 24 37.90 -3.05 5.66
C ARG A 24 38.43 -2.43 4.35
N ALA A 25 39.48 -1.63 4.46
CA ALA A 25 40.05 -0.91 3.31
C ALA A 25 40.50 -1.84 2.17
N ASP A 26 40.92 -3.07 2.51
CA ASP A 26 41.34 -4.08 1.53
C ASP A 26 40.17 -4.83 0.84
N HIS A 27 38.95 -4.59 1.27
CA HIS A 27 37.80 -5.27 0.67
C HIS A 27 37.49 -4.70 -0.73
N PRO A 28 37.24 -5.50 -1.77
CA PRO A 28 36.97 -5.00 -3.13
C PRO A 28 35.85 -3.94 -3.19
N ALA A 29 34.80 -4.07 -2.39
CA ALA A 29 33.73 -3.08 -2.31
C ALA A 29 34.14 -1.76 -1.62
N ALA A 30 35.28 -1.69 -0.95
CA ALA A 30 35.83 -0.44 -0.41
C ALA A 30 36.50 0.40 -1.49
N THR A 31 37.04 -0.27 -2.53
CA THR A 31 37.72 0.36 -3.65
C THR A 31 36.76 0.58 -4.82
N ASN A 32 35.90 -0.39 -5.10
CA ASN A 32 34.85 -0.30 -6.14
C ASN A 32 33.49 -0.29 -5.47
N MET A 33 33.03 0.93 -5.14
CA MET A 33 31.83 1.12 -4.35
C MET A 33 30.57 0.90 -5.16
N PRO A 34 29.61 0.05 -4.71
CA PRO A 34 28.34 -0.16 -5.38
C PRO A 34 27.56 1.15 -5.60
N ASP A 35 26.82 1.24 -6.69
CA ASP A 35 26.08 2.45 -7.10
C ASP A 35 25.13 2.97 -6.04
N ILE A 36 24.47 2.07 -5.30
CA ILE A 36 23.58 2.45 -4.19
C ILE A 36 24.33 3.21 -3.07
N ILE A 37 25.60 2.91 -2.83
CA ILE A 37 26.39 3.58 -1.82
C ILE A 37 26.84 4.96 -2.32
N GLN A 38 27.18 5.06 -3.60
CA GLN A 38 27.49 6.34 -4.23
C GLN A 38 26.23 7.25 -4.24
N ALA A 39 25.05 6.68 -4.53
CA ALA A 39 23.79 7.39 -4.48
C ALA A 39 23.45 7.85 -3.04
N LEU A 40 23.71 7.03 -2.02
CA LEU A 40 23.54 7.41 -0.61
C LEU A 40 24.42 8.63 -0.25
N ARG A 41 25.71 8.61 -0.62
CA ARG A 41 26.61 9.75 -0.40
C ARG A 41 26.14 11.02 -1.12
N ARG A 42 25.64 10.88 -2.34
CA ARG A 42 25.07 11.98 -3.10
C ARG A 42 23.83 12.53 -2.40
N ALA A 43 22.92 11.66 -1.96
CA ALA A 43 21.69 12.05 -1.28
C ALA A 43 21.95 12.83 0.01
N VAL A 44 22.96 12.45 0.80
CA VAL A 44 23.36 13.22 1.99
C VAL A 44 23.92 14.60 1.62
N ARG A 45 24.78 14.67 0.61
CA ARG A 45 25.40 15.93 0.18
C ARG A 45 24.41 16.91 -0.46
N GLU A 46 23.47 16.38 -1.24
CA GLU A 46 22.50 17.16 -2.01
C GLU A 46 21.13 17.27 -1.29
N ARG A 47 21.06 16.89 -0.01
CA ARG A 47 19.84 16.95 0.79
C ARG A 47 19.27 18.37 0.81
N PRO A 48 17.96 18.54 0.51
CA PRO A 48 17.29 19.81 0.59
C PRO A 48 17.39 20.41 2.01
N GLN A 49 17.88 21.62 2.10
CA GLN A 49 17.95 22.37 3.38
C GLN A 49 16.63 23.09 3.68
N THR A 50 15.83 23.33 2.67
CA THR A 50 14.52 23.97 2.77
C THR A 50 13.51 23.13 1.98
N VAL A 51 12.38 22.84 2.59
CA VAL A 51 11.27 22.07 2.00
C VAL A 51 10.00 22.91 2.08
N ALA A 52 9.30 23.06 0.97
CA ALA A 52 7.96 23.65 0.97
C ALA A 52 6.91 22.53 0.92
N VAL A 53 5.87 22.66 1.74
CA VAL A 53 4.77 21.69 1.84
C VAL A 53 3.47 22.39 1.42
N LEU A 54 2.92 21.98 0.27
CA LEU A 54 1.72 22.53 -0.32
C LEU A 54 0.52 21.67 0.06
N LEU A 55 -0.24 22.09 1.07
CA LEU A 55 -1.39 21.34 1.59
C LEU A 55 -2.60 22.26 1.78
N PRO A 56 -3.82 21.80 1.45
CA PRO A 56 -5.02 22.59 1.68
C PRO A 56 -5.34 22.70 3.16
N GLN A 57 -5.60 23.91 3.65
CA GLN A 57 -5.98 24.17 5.04
C GLN A 57 -7.50 24.32 5.22
N SER A 58 -8.25 24.45 4.12
CA SER A 58 -9.71 24.54 4.11
C SER A 58 -10.34 23.63 3.05
N GLY A 59 -11.66 23.49 3.08
CA GLY A 59 -12.41 22.67 2.13
C GLY A 59 -12.39 21.18 2.45
N PRO A 60 -12.85 20.34 1.50
CA PRO A 60 -13.04 18.90 1.71
C PRO A 60 -11.75 18.14 2.03
N LEU A 61 -10.61 18.63 1.56
CA LEU A 61 -9.30 18.00 1.77
C LEU A 61 -8.57 18.51 3.02
N ALA A 62 -9.13 19.45 3.80
CA ALA A 62 -8.48 19.97 5.00
C ALA A 62 -8.20 18.91 6.06
N GLY A 63 -9.14 18.01 6.32
CA GLY A 63 -8.95 16.90 7.26
C GLY A 63 -7.86 15.91 6.84
N PRO A 64 -7.92 15.37 5.60
CA PRO A 64 -6.83 14.61 5.01
C PRO A 64 -5.47 15.31 5.08
N ALA A 65 -5.40 16.57 4.68
CA ALA A 65 -4.18 17.36 4.68
C ALA A 65 -3.61 17.59 6.09
N SER A 66 -4.48 17.82 7.08
CA SER A 66 -4.06 17.94 8.48
C SER A 66 -3.39 16.65 8.96
N ALA A 67 -3.95 15.48 8.67
CA ALA A 67 -3.34 14.21 9.06
C ALA A 67 -1.96 14.00 8.42
N ILE A 68 -1.81 14.33 7.13
CA ILE A 68 -0.52 14.28 6.44
C ILE A 68 0.49 15.24 7.07
N ARG A 69 0.08 16.49 7.35
CA ARG A 69 0.92 17.49 8.01
C ARG A 69 1.39 17.01 9.37
N ASP A 70 0.49 16.45 10.16
CA ASP A 70 0.79 15.99 11.51
C ASP A 70 1.75 14.79 11.48
N GLY A 71 1.59 13.86 10.52
CA GLY A 71 2.53 12.77 10.29
C GLY A 71 3.92 13.24 9.87
N LEU A 72 3.98 14.24 8.98
CA LEU A 72 5.23 14.87 8.56
C LEU A 72 5.93 15.53 9.75
N LEU A 73 5.19 16.28 10.58
CA LEU A 73 5.71 16.91 11.78
C LEU A 73 6.15 15.91 12.83
N ALA A 74 5.44 14.79 13.00
CA ALA A 74 5.84 13.71 13.91
C ALA A 74 7.23 13.16 13.53
N ALA A 75 7.45 12.88 12.24
CA ALA A 75 8.75 12.42 11.77
C ALA A 75 9.85 13.49 11.88
N TYR A 76 9.50 14.75 11.61
CA TYR A 76 10.39 15.89 11.77
C TYR A 76 10.88 16.05 13.22
N TYR A 77 9.94 16.10 14.18
CA TYR A 77 10.28 16.29 15.58
C TYR A 77 10.99 15.07 16.19
N SER A 78 10.66 13.88 15.73
CA SER A 78 11.40 12.67 16.13
C SER A 78 12.85 12.73 15.64
N ALA A 79 13.11 13.14 14.40
CA ALA A 79 14.45 13.33 13.86
C ALA A 79 15.22 14.43 14.63
N LEU A 80 14.56 15.56 14.88
CA LEU A 80 15.15 16.67 15.65
C LEU A 80 15.51 16.25 17.08
N GLY A 81 14.62 15.51 17.75
CA GLY A 81 14.86 14.99 19.10
C GLY A 81 16.00 13.97 19.18
N GLN A 82 16.29 13.30 18.09
CA GLN A 82 17.45 12.39 17.96
C GLN A 82 18.75 13.11 17.56
N GLY A 83 18.70 14.43 17.36
CA GLY A 83 19.86 15.24 16.96
C GLY A 83 20.23 15.15 15.49
N HIS A 84 19.32 14.65 14.63
CA HIS A 84 19.57 14.58 13.20
C HIS A 84 19.40 15.95 12.53
N PRO A 85 20.15 16.23 11.46
CA PRO A 85 19.94 17.43 10.66
C PRO A 85 18.54 17.43 10.03
N VAL A 86 17.77 18.50 10.25
CA VAL A 86 16.42 18.67 9.74
C VAL A 86 16.34 19.90 8.81
N PRO A 87 15.53 19.86 7.75
CA PRO A 87 15.32 21.00 6.87
C PRO A 87 14.47 22.08 7.53
N VAL A 88 14.54 23.32 7.02
CA VAL A 88 13.51 24.32 7.26
C VAL A 88 12.26 23.95 6.48
N ILE A 89 11.10 23.91 7.13
CA ILE A 89 9.84 23.55 6.47
C ILE A 89 8.93 24.78 6.39
N HIS A 90 8.44 25.09 5.19
CA HIS A 90 7.44 26.12 4.94
C HIS A 90 6.12 25.44 4.54
N PHE A 91 5.08 25.61 5.33
CA PHE A 91 3.73 25.18 4.98
C PHE A 91 3.00 26.29 4.23
N LEU A 92 2.55 25.99 3.02
CA LEU A 92 1.81 26.88 2.14
C LEU A 92 0.40 26.32 1.90
N ASP A 93 -0.60 27.18 2.06
CA ASP A 93 -2.00 26.81 1.91
C ASP A 93 -2.38 26.69 0.42
N SER A 94 -2.66 25.48 -0.03
CA SER A 94 -3.10 25.20 -1.40
C SER A 94 -4.63 25.14 -1.55
N SER A 95 -5.40 25.56 -0.55
CA SER A 95 -6.88 25.55 -0.62
C SER A 95 -7.44 26.49 -1.66
N GLN A 96 -6.74 27.58 -1.94
CA GLN A 96 -7.20 28.64 -2.80
C GLN A 96 -6.05 29.17 -3.66
N GLY A 97 -6.39 29.65 -4.86
CA GLY A 97 -5.42 30.29 -5.73
C GLY A 97 -4.78 29.38 -6.76
N ASP A 98 -3.87 29.97 -7.51
CA ASP A 98 -3.13 29.29 -8.56
C ASP A 98 -1.98 28.49 -7.96
N ILE A 99 -1.97 27.18 -8.19
CA ILE A 99 -0.92 26.28 -7.70
C ILE A 99 0.46 26.64 -8.28
N VAL A 100 0.53 27.19 -9.49
CA VAL A 100 1.78 27.63 -10.13
C VAL A 100 2.35 28.84 -9.41
N ALA A 101 1.49 29.81 -9.04
CA ALA A 101 1.90 30.95 -8.24
C ALA A 101 2.41 30.52 -6.86
N LEU A 102 1.73 29.58 -6.22
CA LEU A 102 2.12 29.02 -4.93
C LEU A 102 3.45 28.26 -5.02
N TYR A 103 3.65 27.50 -6.10
CA TYR A 103 4.91 26.82 -6.38
C TYR A 103 6.07 27.83 -6.56
N ASN A 104 5.85 28.91 -7.29
CA ASN A 104 6.84 30.00 -7.45
C ASN A 104 7.15 30.70 -6.12
N GLN A 105 6.15 30.85 -5.25
CA GLN A 105 6.38 31.34 -3.88
C GLN A 105 7.29 30.37 -3.10
N ALA A 106 7.09 29.06 -3.19
CA ALA A 106 7.96 28.07 -2.57
C ALA A 106 9.42 28.22 -3.05
N LEU A 107 9.63 28.43 -4.35
CA LEU A 107 10.98 28.68 -4.91
C LEU A 107 11.60 29.97 -4.35
N THR A 108 10.81 31.03 -4.21
CA THR A 108 11.26 32.31 -3.63
C THR A 108 11.71 32.17 -2.18
N LEU A 109 11.08 31.23 -1.43
CA LEU A 109 11.48 30.85 -0.06
C LEU A 109 12.73 29.96 0.00
N GLY A 110 13.32 29.63 -1.15
CA GLY A 110 14.54 28.82 -1.26
C GLY A 110 14.28 27.32 -1.15
N ALA A 111 13.06 26.85 -1.44
CA ALA A 111 12.77 25.43 -1.38
C ALA A 111 13.63 24.64 -2.36
N GLY A 112 14.36 23.66 -1.86
CA GLY A 112 15.10 22.67 -2.65
C GLY A 112 14.27 21.40 -2.96
N LEU A 113 13.10 21.28 -2.34
CA LEU A 113 12.11 20.23 -2.57
C LEU A 113 10.72 20.81 -2.28
N VAL A 114 9.74 20.42 -3.09
CA VAL A 114 8.32 20.67 -2.84
C VAL A 114 7.62 19.35 -2.54
N ILE A 115 6.84 19.28 -1.45
CA ILE A 115 5.96 18.17 -1.08
C ILE A 115 4.51 18.62 -1.23
N GLY A 116 3.70 17.89 -1.97
CA GLY A 116 2.38 18.31 -2.40
C GLY A 116 2.36 18.77 -3.86
N PRO A 117 1.21 19.14 -4.39
CA PRO A 117 -0.08 19.23 -3.72
C PRO A 117 -0.72 17.86 -3.45
N LEU A 118 -1.77 17.87 -2.60
CA LEU A 118 -2.63 16.71 -2.35
C LEU A 118 -3.76 16.60 -3.36
N ASP A 119 -4.25 17.73 -3.85
CA ASP A 119 -5.32 17.80 -4.83
C ASP A 119 -4.86 17.27 -6.19
N LYS A 120 -5.69 16.41 -6.83
CA LYS A 120 -5.32 15.73 -8.07
C LYS A 120 -5.23 16.68 -9.27
N GLU A 121 -6.12 17.69 -9.35
CA GLU A 121 -6.13 18.65 -10.44
C GLU A 121 -4.92 19.60 -10.35
N GLN A 122 -4.60 20.02 -9.13
CA GLN A 122 -3.38 20.80 -8.87
C GLN A 122 -2.11 20.00 -9.19
N ALA A 123 -2.07 18.72 -8.83
CA ALA A 123 -0.96 17.83 -9.17
C ALA A 123 -0.81 17.69 -10.70
N ALA A 124 -1.92 17.51 -11.43
CA ALA A 124 -1.92 17.46 -12.90
C ALA A 124 -1.44 18.78 -13.53
N THR A 125 -1.81 19.91 -12.94
CA THR A 125 -1.36 21.24 -13.39
C THR A 125 0.17 21.37 -13.30
N LEU A 126 0.78 20.97 -12.17
CA LEU A 126 2.25 20.96 -12.03
C LEU A 126 2.91 19.94 -12.95
N ALA A 127 2.28 18.79 -13.16
CA ALA A 127 2.79 17.72 -14.02
C ALA A 127 2.88 18.12 -15.50
N ALA A 128 2.07 19.10 -15.93
CA ALA A 128 2.11 19.63 -17.29
C ALA A 128 3.29 20.59 -17.52
N ILE A 129 3.99 21.04 -16.47
CA ILE A 129 5.17 21.92 -16.57
C ILE A 129 6.39 21.05 -16.90
N ALA A 130 6.93 21.17 -18.10
CA ALA A 130 8.01 20.30 -18.59
C ALA A 130 9.29 20.36 -17.74
N ASP A 131 9.66 21.54 -17.24
CA ASP A 131 10.88 21.75 -16.44
C ASP A 131 10.56 22.39 -15.10
N LEU A 132 10.36 21.54 -14.08
CA LEU A 132 10.26 22.00 -12.70
C LEU A 132 11.68 22.26 -12.16
N PRO A 133 11.93 23.46 -11.59
CA PRO A 133 13.27 23.82 -11.08
C PRO A 133 13.80 22.87 -10.00
N VAL A 134 12.93 22.39 -9.11
CA VAL A 134 13.28 21.51 -7.99
C VAL A 134 12.48 20.20 -8.02
N PRO A 135 12.97 19.12 -7.41
CA PRO A 135 12.19 17.91 -7.20
C PRO A 135 10.86 18.24 -6.52
N THR A 136 9.78 17.64 -7.02
CA THR A 136 8.41 17.87 -6.53
C THR A 136 7.73 16.51 -6.29
N LEU A 137 7.32 16.24 -5.07
CA LEU A 137 6.63 15.02 -4.67
C LEU A 137 5.15 15.32 -4.51
N THR A 138 4.33 15.02 -5.51
CA THR A 138 2.86 15.12 -5.35
C THR A 138 2.37 14.06 -4.38
N LEU A 139 1.34 14.39 -3.62
CA LEU A 139 0.72 13.47 -2.64
C LEU A 139 -0.54 12.81 -3.22
N ASN A 140 -0.55 12.66 -4.52
CA ASN A 140 -1.58 11.96 -5.28
C ASN A 140 -1.00 11.49 -6.62
N TYR A 141 -1.68 10.55 -7.26
CA TYR A 141 -1.37 10.14 -8.63
C TYR A 141 -2.08 11.03 -9.63
N ILE A 142 -1.43 11.30 -10.75
CA ILE A 142 -2.03 11.97 -11.91
C ILE A 142 -2.51 10.93 -12.92
N ASP A 143 -3.45 11.32 -13.77
CA ASP A 143 -3.85 10.50 -14.90
C ASP A 143 -2.87 10.71 -16.07
N GLY A 144 -2.38 9.62 -16.64
CA GLY A 144 -1.41 9.67 -17.74
C GLY A 144 0.05 9.90 -17.31
N ASP A 145 0.87 10.30 -18.27
CA ASP A 145 2.30 10.50 -18.04
C ASP A 145 2.62 11.94 -17.68
N ALA A 146 3.51 12.15 -16.70
CA ALA A 146 4.00 13.48 -16.35
C ALA A 146 5.02 13.96 -17.39
N ALA A 147 4.84 15.16 -17.91
CA ALA A 147 5.84 15.83 -18.74
C ALA A 147 7.08 16.26 -17.92
N ALA A 148 6.87 16.57 -16.64
CA ALA A 148 7.89 17.10 -15.73
C ALA A 148 8.93 16.06 -15.32
N ALA A 149 10.19 16.29 -15.68
CA ALA A 149 11.30 15.38 -15.38
C ALA A 149 11.63 15.25 -13.89
N LYS A 150 11.26 16.23 -13.05
CA LYS A 150 11.51 16.25 -11.61
C LYS A 150 10.25 16.09 -10.77
N LEU A 151 9.15 15.63 -11.37
CA LEU A 151 7.92 15.33 -10.65
C LEU A 151 7.90 13.85 -10.27
N PHE A 152 7.63 13.62 -9.01
CA PHE A 152 7.47 12.31 -8.39
C PHE A 152 6.08 12.20 -7.82
N GLN A 153 5.49 11.01 -7.87
CA GLN A 153 4.13 10.81 -7.43
C GLN A 153 4.09 9.82 -6.27
N TYR A 154 3.37 10.16 -5.22
CA TYR A 154 3.17 9.31 -4.05
C TYR A 154 1.70 9.31 -3.65
N GLY A 155 1.08 8.16 -3.65
CA GLY A 155 -0.33 7.99 -3.35
C GLY A 155 -0.61 6.72 -2.53
N LEU A 156 -1.83 6.61 -2.06
CA LEU A 156 -2.34 5.45 -1.33
C LEU A 156 -3.44 4.75 -2.13
N ALA A 157 -3.19 4.50 -3.42
CA ALA A 157 -4.20 3.89 -4.29
C ALA A 157 -4.49 2.44 -3.89
N PRO A 158 -5.76 2.08 -3.66
CA PRO A 158 -6.17 0.71 -3.37
C PRO A 158 -5.97 -0.23 -4.57
N GLU A 159 -5.88 0.31 -5.77
CA GLU A 159 -5.56 -0.41 -6.99
C GLU A 159 -4.16 -1.06 -6.94
N ASP A 160 -3.17 -0.40 -6.29
CA ASP A 160 -1.82 -0.96 -6.11
C ASP A 160 -1.85 -2.16 -5.14
N GLU A 161 -2.66 -2.05 -4.09
CA GLU A 161 -2.88 -3.14 -3.15
C GLU A 161 -3.53 -4.35 -3.85
N ALA A 162 -4.51 -4.11 -4.72
CA ALA A 162 -5.17 -5.14 -5.49
C ALA A 162 -4.20 -5.86 -6.44
N ARG A 163 -3.29 -5.12 -7.10
CA ARG A 163 -2.22 -5.71 -7.91
C ARG A 163 -1.28 -6.58 -7.08
N GLN A 164 -0.88 -6.11 -5.89
CA GLN A 164 -0.06 -6.90 -4.97
C GLN A 164 -0.76 -8.20 -4.54
N VAL A 165 -2.07 -8.15 -4.32
CA VAL A 165 -2.87 -9.34 -3.97
C VAL A 165 -2.89 -10.33 -5.14
N ALA A 166 -3.08 -9.86 -6.37
CA ALA A 166 -3.04 -10.70 -7.57
C ALA A 166 -1.68 -11.40 -7.75
N GLU A 167 -0.58 -10.67 -7.55
CA GLU A 167 0.78 -11.22 -7.62
C GLU A 167 0.99 -12.35 -6.61
N GLN A 168 0.56 -12.13 -5.37
CA GLN A 168 0.70 -13.15 -4.32
C GLN A 168 -0.14 -14.39 -4.59
N ALA A 169 -1.35 -14.23 -5.10
CA ALA A 169 -2.21 -15.35 -5.46
C ALA A 169 -1.55 -16.26 -6.50
N ILE A 170 -0.94 -15.68 -7.53
CA ILE A 170 -0.19 -16.44 -8.56
C ILE A 170 1.05 -17.12 -7.96
N VAL A 171 1.80 -16.43 -7.10
CA VAL A 171 2.97 -17.02 -6.41
C VAL A 171 2.57 -18.22 -5.56
N GLU A 172 1.38 -18.22 -4.96
CA GLU A 172 0.84 -19.35 -4.21
C GLU A 172 0.24 -20.46 -5.10
N GLY A 173 0.29 -20.31 -6.42
CA GLY A 173 -0.19 -21.30 -7.38
C GLY A 173 -1.69 -21.25 -7.64
N MET A 174 -2.37 -20.20 -7.22
CA MET A 174 -3.80 -19.99 -7.47
C MET A 174 -4.00 -19.47 -8.89
N THR A 175 -4.82 -20.13 -9.66
CA THR A 175 -5.00 -19.84 -11.09
C THR A 175 -6.41 -19.43 -11.48
N LEU A 176 -7.43 -19.78 -10.67
CA LEU A 176 -8.82 -19.40 -10.90
C LEU A 176 -9.38 -18.58 -9.73
N ALA A 177 -9.69 -17.31 -10.02
CA ALA A 177 -10.24 -16.38 -9.04
C ALA A 177 -11.72 -16.10 -9.28
N ALA A 178 -12.45 -15.89 -8.19
CA ALA A 178 -13.72 -15.19 -8.16
C ALA A 178 -13.53 -13.80 -7.57
N VAL A 179 -14.17 -12.78 -8.14
CA VAL A 179 -14.05 -11.39 -7.69
C VAL A 179 -15.40 -10.88 -7.20
N LEU A 180 -15.41 -10.31 -6.00
CA LEU A 180 -16.62 -9.77 -5.38
C LEU A 180 -16.36 -8.31 -4.93
N TYR A 181 -17.15 -7.36 -5.44
CA TYR A 181 -16.96 -5.93 -5.22
C TYR A 181 -18.26 -5.19 -5.00
N PRO A 182 -18.27 -4.06 -4.26
CA PRO A 182 -19.49 -3.28 -4.01
C PRO A 182 -19.93 -2.51 -5.25
N THR A 183 -21.24 -2.42 -5.44
CA THR A 183 -21.82 -1.41 -6.32
C THR A 183 -21.91 -0.10 -5.55
N ASP A 184 -21.06 0.84 -5.87
CA ASP A 184 -21.03 2.16 -5.24
C ASP A 184 -21.02 3.29 -6.29
N SER A 185 -21.52 4.47 -5.91
CA SER A 185 -21.64 5.63 -6.80
C SER A 185 -20.29 6.24 -7.20
N SER A 186 -19.23 5.97 -6.44
CA SER A 186 -17.88 6.45 -6.72
C SER A 186 -17.11 5.57 -7.71
N GLY A 187 -17.64 4.35 -7.99
CA GLY A 187 -16.98 3.34 -8.79
C GLY A 187 -15.69 2.79 -8.18
N TRP A 188 -15.45 3.05 -6.88
CA TRP A 188 -14.26 2.58 -6.18
C TRP A 188 -14.15 1.05 -6.23
N GLY A 189 -15.22 0.35 -5.89
CA GLY A 189 -15.23 -1.12 -5.88
C GLY A 189 -14.84 -1.72 -7.22
N LEU A 190 -15.40 -1.20 -8.30
CA LEU A 190 -15.11 -1.65 -9.66
C LEU A 190 -13.65 -1.37 -10.07
N ARG A 191 -13.12 -0.18 -9.73
CA ARG A 191 -11.71 0.12 -10.07
C ARG A 191 -10.73 -0.84 -9.38
N VAL A 192 -10.95 -1.14 -8.11
CA VAL A 192 -10.12 -2.09 -7.33
C VAL A 192 -10.25 -3.51 -7.89
N ALA A 193 -11.47 -3.95 -8.21
CA ALA A 193 -11.73 -5.24 -8.84
C ALA A 193 -11.01 -5.35 -10.19
N ASN A 194 -11.14 -4.34 -11.05
CA ASN A 194 -10.45 -4.30 -12.35
C ASN A 194 -8.94 -4.36 -12.22
N ALA A 195 -8.35 -3.65 -11.25
CA ALA A 195 -6.90 -3.68 -11.02
C ALA A 195 -6.38 -5.06 -10.61
N PHE A 196 -7.14 -5.77 -9.76
CA PHE A 196 -6.85 -7.18 -9.44
C PHE A 196 -6.99 -8.06 -10.68
N SER A 197 -8.14 -8.00 -11.36
CA SER A 197 -8.48 -8.87 -12.49
C SER A 197 -7.48 -8.72 -13.63
N GLN A 198 -7.15 -7.49 -13.97
CA GLN A 198 -6.16 -7.20 -15.02
C GLN A 198 -4.79 -7.78 -14.64
N ARG A 199 -4.31 -7.48 -13.43
CA ARG A 199 -2.98 -7.96 -13.00
C ARG A 199 -2.92 -9.48 -12.89
N PHE A 200 -3.98 -10.10 -12.38
CA PHE A 200 -4.08 -11.55 -12.27
C PHE A 200 -4.02 -12.23 -13.65
N GLN A 201 -4.73 -11.67 -14.64
CA GLN A 201 -4.73 -12.16 -16.03
C GLN A 201 -3.38 -11.92 -16.72
N GLU A 202 -2.73 -10.78 -16.53
CA GLU A 202 -1.37 -10.51 -17.04
C GLU A 202 -0.36 -11.56 -16.57
N LEU A 203 -0.55 -12.10 -15.36
CA LEU A 203 0.30 -13.13 -14.77
C LEU A 203 -0.14 -14.57 -15.11
N GLY A 204 -1.14 -14.74 -15.97
CA GLY A 204 -1.61 -16.04 -16.45
C GLY A 204 -2.75 -16.64 -15.64
N GLY A 205 -3.33 -15.92 -14.68
CA GLY A 205 -4.53 -16.32 -13.95
C GLY A 205 -5.80 -16.12 -14.77
N ILE A 206 -6.89 -16.72 -14.34
CA ILE A 206 -8.21 -16.62 -14.95
C ILE A 206 -9.21 -16.12 -13.91
N VAL A 207 -9.87 -15.01 -14.18
CA VAL A 207 -11.01 -14.58 -13.40
C VAL A 207 -12.25 -15.31 -13.93
N SER A 208 -12.69 -16.31 -13.19
CA SER A 208 -13.76 -17.22 -13.62
C SER A 208 -15.15 -16.63 -13.42
N THR A 209 -15.30 -15.69 -12.52
CA THR A 209 -16.55 -14.97 -12.27
C THR A 209 -16.27 -13.66 -11.53
N GLU A 210 -17.03 -12.63 -11.90
CA GLU A 210 -17.06 -11.33 -11.20
C GLU A 210 -18.51 -11.02 -10.84
N SER A 211 -18.73 -10.55 -9.63
CA SER A 211 -20.05 -10.15 -9.18
C SER A 211 -19.97 -8.88 -8.35
N SER A 212 -20.85 -7.94 -8.69
CA SER A 212 -21.09 -6.81 -7.80
C SER A 212 -22.14 -7.17 -6.75
N TYR A 213 -22.02 -6.62 -5.57
CA TYR A 213 -22.98 -6.79 -4.49
C TYR A 213 -23.57 -5.46 -4.04
N THR A 214 -24.80 -5.55 -3.55
CA THR A 214 -25.54 -4.47 -2.89
C THR A 214 -25.89 -4.92 -1.47
N ASP A 215 -27.17 -4.86 -1.11
CA ASP A 215 -27.66 -5.14 0.25
C ASP A 215 -27.98 -6.62 0.53
N ASN A 216 -27.83 -7.51 -0.47
CA ASN A 216 -28.12 -8.94 -0.28
C ASN A 216 -26.87 -9.82 -0.45
N PRO A 217 -26.01 -9.91 0.56
CA PRO A 217 -24.76 -10.66 0.47
C PRO A 217 -24.99 -12.17 0.26
N THR A 218 -26.07 -12.73 0.82
CA THR A 218 -26.36 -14.16 0.73
C THR A 218 -26.75 -14.57 -0.72
N ALA A 219 -27.57 -13.78 -1.41
CA ALA A 219 -27.93 -14.08 -2.78
C ALA A 219 -26.70 -13.95 -3.70
N THR A 220 -25.95 -12.87 -3.55
CA THR A 220 -24.76 -12.63 -4.38
C THR A 220 -23.71 -13.73 -4.21
N THR A 221 -23.40 -14.14 -2.98
CA THR A 221 -22.43 -15.22 -2.73
C THR A 221 -22.92 -16.58 -3.22
N ARG A 222 -24.23 -16.86 -3.14
CA ARG A 222 -24.85 -18.07 -3.70
C ARG A 222 -24.64 -18.14 -5.21
N ASP A 223 -24.87 -17.03 -5.90
CA ASP A 223 -24.73 -16.97 -7.37
C ASP A 223 -23.26 -17.04 -7.80
N LEU A 224 -22.37 -16.31 -7.13
CA LEU A 224 -20.92 -16.36 -7.33
C LEU A 224 -20.38 -17.80 -7.24
N LEU A 225 -20.82 -18.55 -6.23
CA LEU A 225 -20.38 -19.92 -5.95
C LEU A 225 -21.15 -20.97 -6.76
N GLY A 226 -22.11 -20.59 -7.60
CA GLY A 226 -22.86 -21.50 -8.46
C GLY A 226 -23.77 -22.50 -7.71
N VAL A 227 -24.11 -22.22 -6.44
CA VAL A 227 -24.96 -23.11 -5.62
C VAL A 227 -26.33 -23.27 -6.24
N GLY A 228 -26.95 -22.19 -6.76
CA GLY A 228 -28.23 -22.22 -7.48
C GLY A 228 -28.21 -23.12 -8.71
N GLN A 229 -27.09 -23.17 -9.42
CA GLN A 229 -26.91 -24.10 -10.55
C GLN A 229 -26.85 -25.57 -10.11
N SER A 230 -26.18 -25.84 -8.98
CA SER A 230 -26.13 -27.17 -8.37
C SER A 230 -27.54 -27.66 -8.03
N GLU A 231 -28.36 -26.80 -7.40
CA GLU A 231 -29.76 -27.12 -7.09
C GLU A 231 -30.65 -27.30 -8.35
N ALA A 232 -30.43 -26.47 -9.38
CA ALA A 232 -31.14 -26.59 -10.64
C ALA A 232 -30.80 -27.92 -11.33
N ARG A 233 -29.56 -28.34 -11.35
CA ARG A 233 -29.14 -29.66 -11.88
C ARG A 233 -29.79 -30.78 -11.11
N ALA A 234 -29.86 -30.71 -9.78
CA ALA A 234 -30.51 -31.72 -8.96
C ALA A 234 -32.03 -31.83 -9.25
N ARG A 235 -32.71 -30.66 -9.40
CA ARG A 235 -34.14 -30.64 -9.79
C ARG A 235 -34.38 -31.26 -11.18
N ALA A 236 -33.50 -30.97 -12.13
CA ALA A 236 -33.57 -31.56 -13.45
C ALA A 236 -33.35 -33.09 -13.40
N MET A 237 -32.37 -33.56 -12.66
CA MET A 237 -32.08 -34.97 -12.50
C MET A 237 -33.21 -35.72 -11.83
N ARG A 238 -33.83 -35.19 -10.76
CA ARG A 238 -35.02 -35.80 -10.10
C ARG A 238 -36.20 -35.95 -11.08
N ARG A 239 -36.42 -34.97 -11.92
CA ARG A 239 -37.47 -35.02 -12.96
C ARG A 239 -37.17 -36.10 -14.01
N TYR A 240 -35.90 -36.22 -14.42
CA TYR A 240 -35.49 -37.18 -15.44
C TYR A 240 -35.56 -38.63 -14.96
N VAL A 241 -35.06 -38.88 -13.73
CA VAL A 241 -35.01 -40.25 -13.15
C VAL A 241 -36.34 -40.68 -12.51
N ASN A 242 -37.25 -39.72 -12.26
CA ASN A 242 -38.53 -39.90 -11.57
C ASN A 242 -38.39 -40.63 -10.18
N GLN A 243 -37.30 -40.32 -9.47
CA GLN A 243 -37.02 -40.87 -8.15
C GLN A 243 -36.61 -39.75 -7.20
N ASN A 244 -36.85 -39.96 -5.90
CA ASN A 244 -36.37 -39.03 -4.87
C ASN A 244 -34.89 -39.29 -4.61
N ILE A 245 -34.04 -38.46 -5.18
CA ILE A 245 -32.58 -38.54 -5.00
C ILE A 245 -32.21 -37.63 -3.84
N GLU A 246 -31.46 -38.18 -2.86
CA GLU A 246 -30.80 -37.37 -1.84
C GLU A 246 -29.79 -36.41 -2.51
N PHE A 247 -29.80 -35.16 -2.12
CA PHE A 247 -28.99 -34.13 -2.74
C PHE A 247 -28.54 -33.11 -1.69
N GLU A 248 -27.24 -32.91 -1.63
CA GLU A 248 -26.63 -31.76 -0.95
C GLU A 248 -26.19 -30.71 -1.98
N PRO A 249 -26.58 -29.43 -1.81
CA PRO A 249 -26.05 -28.37 -2.61
C PRO A 249 -24.55 -28.27 -2.45
N ARG A 250 -23.85 -28.06 -3.55
CA ARG A 250 -22.40 -27.89 -3.53
C ARG A 250 -22.02 -26.64 -4.31
N ARG A 251 -21.02 -25.91 -3.79
CA ARG A 251 -20.38 -24.85 -4.55
C ARG A 251 -19.60 -25.42 -5.74
N ARG A 252 -19.29 -24.58 -6.72
CA ARG A 252 -18.33 -24.93 -7.76
C ARG A 252 -16.95 -25.13 -7.11
N GLN A 253 -16.18 -26.11 -7.59
CA GLN A 253 -14.92 -26.55 -7.00
C GLN A 253 -13.69 -26.05 -7.74
N ASP A 254 -13.89 -25.36 -8.85
CA ASP A 254 -12.82 -24.86 -9.72
C ASP A 254 -12.22 -23.52 -9.27
N ILE A 255 -12.83 -22.81 -8.31
CA ILE A 255 -12.31 -21.55 -7.76
C ILE A 255 -11.25 -21.82 -6.71
N ASP A 256 -10.05 -21.25 -6.88
CA ASP A 256 -8.94 -21.33 -5.95
C ASP A 256 -8.97 -20.26 -4.86
N LEU A 257 -9.52 -19.06 -5.17
CA LEU A 257 -9.65 -17.96 -4.23
C LEU A 257 -10.83 -17.04 -4.54
N VAL A 258 -11.26 -16.31 -3.53
CA VAL A 258 -12.14 -15.14 -3.67
C VAL A 258 -11.33 -13.87 -3.39
N PHE A 259 -11.25 -12.95 -4.35
CA PHE A 259 -10.81 -11.59 -4.09
C PHE A 259 -12.02 -10.74 -3.67
N LEU A 260 -11.97 -10.25 -2.43
CA LEU A 260 -13.07 -9.51 -1.81
C LEU A 260 -12.70 -8.04 -1.67
N VAL A 261 -13.39 -7.18 -2.42
CA VAL A 261 -13.33 -5.72 -2.24
C VAL A 261 -14.46 -5.32 -1.30
N ALA A 262 -14.14 -4.92 -0.08
CA ALA A 262 -15.15 -4.58 0.92
C ALA A 262 -14.59 -3.64 2.00
N ASN A 263 -15.47 -2.83 2.59
CA ASN A 263 -15.20 -2.18 3.86
C ASN A 263 -15.47 -3.15 5.03
N PRO A 264 -15.09 -2.81 6.28
CA PRO A 264 -15.24 -3.72 7.42
C PRO A 264 -16.69 -4.17 7.67
N GLY A 265 -17.65 -3.26 7.47
CA GLY A 265 -19.08 -3.56 7.66
C GLY A 265 -19.61 -4.57 6.64
N GLN A 266 -19.23 -4.40 5.40
CA GLN A 266 -19.58 -5.30 4.29
C GLN A 266 -18.91 -6.66 4.44
N ALA A 267 -17.64 -6.69 4.78
CA ALA A 267 -16.88 -7.92 4.95
C ALA A 267 -17.45 -8.83 6.06
N ARG A 268 -17.91 -8.24 7.17
CA ARG A 268 -18.59 -8.95 8.26
C ARG A 268 -19.92 -9.61 7.85
N GLN A 269 -20.49 -9.21 6.74
CA GLN A 269 -21.70 -9.85 6.17
C GLN A 269 -21.33 -10.87 5.09
N LEU A 270 -20.37 -10.53 4.23
CA LEU A 270 -20.00 -11.36 3.08
C LEU A 270 -19.22 -12.61 3.47
N LYS A 271 -18.29 -12.54 4.42
CA LYS A 271 -17.50 -13.70 4.83
C LYS A 271 -18.37 -14.81 5.45
N PRO A 272 -19.31 -14.53 6.38
CA PRO A 272 -20.26 -15.53 6.83
C PRO A 272 -21.17 -16.08 5.73
N ALA A 273 -21.60 -15.23 4.78
CA ALA A 273 -22.39 -15.66 3.64
C ALA A 273 -21.64 -16.64 2.71
N LEU A 274 -20.33 -16.39 2.47
CA LEU A 274 -19.47 -17.35 1.78
C LEU A 274 -19.39 -18.67 2.53
N ASN A 275 -19.18 -18.64 3.85
CA ASN A 275 -19.12 -19.85 4.68
C ASN A 275 -20.44 -20.62 4.66
N PHE A 276 -21.58 -19.92 4.71
CA PHE A 276 -22.91 -20.52 4.64
C PHE A 276 -23.14 -21.26 3.30
N HIS A 277 -22.55 -20.77 2.21
CA HIS A 277 -22.61 -21.40 0.89
C HIS A 277 -21.43 -22.34 0.61
N TYR A 278 -20.93 -23.03 1.64
CA TYR A 278 -19.93 -24.10 1.53
C TYR A 278 -18.55 -23.63 1.05
N ALA A 279 -18.18 -22.36 1.29
CA ALA A 279 -16.88 -21.81 0.91
C ALA A 279 -16.00 -21.45 2.13
N SER A 280 -16.16 -22.18 3.25
CA SER A 280 -15.35 -21.96 4.46
C SER A 280 -13.87 -22.34 4.26
N ASP A 281 -13.61 -23.27 3.34
CA ASP A 281 -12.29 -23.76 2.94
C ASP A 281 -11.61 -22.88 1.87
N LEU A 282 -12.39 -22.01 1.20
CA LEU A 282 -11.89 -21.20 0.10
C LEU A 282 -11.12 -19.97 0.64
N PRO A 283 -9.86 -19.77 0.23
CA PRO A 283 -9.09 -18.60 0.60
C PRO A 283 -9.80 -17.30 0.17
N VAL A 284 -9.89 -16.35 1.09
CA VAL A 284 -10.43 -15.00 0.82
C VAL A 284 -9.30 -14.01 0.98
N PHE A 285 -9.00 -13.27 -0.10
CA PHE A 285 -7.99 -12.23 -0.13
C PHE A 285 -8.65 -10.87 -0.29
N ALA A 286 -8.07 -9.83 0.32
CA ALA A 286 -8.61 -8.49 0.29
C ALA A 286 -7.51 -7.42 0.32
N THR A 287 -7.89 -6.17 0.06
CA THR A 287 -7.07 -4.99 0.30
C THR A 287 -7.17 -4.53 1.75
N SER A 288 -6.36 -3.55 2.14
CA SER A 288 -6.37 -2.96 3.48
C SER A 288 -7.70 -2.32 3.90
N HIS A 289 -8.61 -2.07 2.95
CA HIS A 289 -9.92 -1.47 3.20
C HIS A 289 -10.86 -2.37 4.00
N ILE A 290 -10.56 -3.68 4.07
CA ILE A 290 -11.33 -4.63 4.89
C ILE A 290 -11.16 -4.41 6.39
N TYR A 291 -10.13 -3.68 6.81
CA TYR A 291 -9.81 -3.42 8.21
C TYR A 291 -10.04 -1.95 8.57
N ALA A 292 -10.64 -1.71 9.73
CA ALA A 292 -10.95 -0.36 10.21
C ALA A 292 -9.74 0.40 10.78
N GLY A 293 -8.57 -0.25 10.91
CA GLY A 293 -7.37 0.33 11.52
C GLY A 293 -7.32 0.23 13.04
N SER A 294 -8.40 -0.21 13.69
CA SER A 294 -8.47 -0.44 15.13
C SER A 294 -9.05 -1.83 15.42
N PRO A 295 -8.49 -2.59 16.38
CA PRO A 295 -8.97 -3.93 16.72
C PRO A 295 -10.41 -3.88 17.26
N ALA A 296 -11.25 -4.75 16.71
CA ALA A 296 -12.62 -4.98 17.17
C ALA A 296 -12.92 -6.49 17.27
N PRO A 297 -12.26 -7.23 18.20
CA PRO A 297 -12.24 -8.69 18.20
C PRO A 297 -13.64 -9.30 18.19
N ASP A 298 -14.56 -8.77 18.96
CA ASP A 298 -15.93 -9.28 19.06
C ASP A 298 -16.70 -9.18 17.72
N ARG A 299 -16.42 -8.14 16.93
CA ARG A 299 -17.07 -7.91 15.64
C ARG A 299 -16.35 -8.54 14.47
N ASP A 300 -15.02 -8.72 14.58
CA ASP A 300 -14.16 -9.18 13.48
C ASP A 300 -13.91 -10.70 13.52
N THR A 301 -14.51 -11.44 14.48
CA THR A 301 -14.42 -12.89 14.56
C THR A 301 -14.87 -13.57 13.26
N ASP A 302 -15.89 -13.02 12.62
CA ASP A 302 -16.41 -13.53 11.34
C ASP A 302 -15.41 -13.41 10.18
N LEU A 303 -14.42 -12.52 10.31
CA LEU A 303 -13.37 -12.33 9.31
C LEU A 303 -12.19 -13.32 9.45
N ASN A 304 -12.22 -14.19 10.46
CA ASN A 304 -11.15 -15.16 10.67
C ASN A 304 -10.80 -15.92 9.38
N GLY A 305 -9.50 -16.01 9.09
CA GLY A 305 -8.96 -16.65 7.89
C GLY A 305 -8.88 -15.75 6.66
N VAL A 306 -9.50 -14.56 6.66
CA VAL A 306 -9.31 -13.59 5.57
C VAL A 306 -7.89 -13.06 5.61
N ARG A 307 -7.24 -13.07 4.44
CA ARG A 307 -5.89 -12.52 4.24
C ARG A 307 -5.99 -11.19 3.53
N PHE A 308 -5.19 -10.23 3.95
CA PHE A 308 -5.18 -8.91 3.35
C PHE A 308 -3.82 -8.25 3.48
N VAL A 309 -3.61 -7.21 2.71
CA VAL A 309 -2.40 -6.38 2.80
C VAL A 309 -2.68 -5.16 3.65
N GLU A 310 -1.72 -4.75 4.49
CA GLU A 310 -1.88 -3.57 5.34
C GLU A 310 -0.53 -2.88 5.61
N MET A 311 -0.57 -1.60 5.93
CA MET A 311 0.59 -0.79 6.26
C MET A 311 1.26 -1.26 7.56
N PRO A 312 2.60 -1.23 7.63
CA PRO A 312 3.32 -1.45 8.89
C PRO A 312 2.80 -0.57 10.02
N TRP A 313 2.51 0.71 9.75
CA TRP A 313 1.98 1.66 10.73
C TRP A 313 0.73 1.15 11.44
N ILE A 314 -0.18 0.55 10.72
CA ILE A 314 -1.45 0.04 11.25
C ILE A 314 -1.27 -1.29 11.99
N LEU A 315 -0.34 -2.13 11.55
CA LEU A 315 -0.12 -3.46 12.13
C LEU A 315 0.83 -3.45 13.34
N GLU A 316 1.71 -2.45 13.43
CA GLU A 316 2.84 -2.43 14.37
C GLU A 316 2.81 -1.17 15.25
N SER A 317 2.07 -1.22 16.36
CA SER A 317 1.94 -0.08 17.29
C SER A 317 3.13 0.10 18.25
N GLY A 318 4.16 -0.72 18.15
CA GLY A 318 5.27 -0.78 19.12
C GLY A 318 6.46 0.13 18.83
N SER A 319 6.51 0.84 17.70
CA SER A 319 7.65 1.70 17.37
C SER A 319 7.72 2.95 18.26
N ALA A 320 8.93 3.48 18.49
CA ALA A 320 9.12 4.72 19.25
C ALA A 320 8.32 5.89 18.66
N LEU A 321 8.36 6.04 17.32
CA LEU A 321 7.60 7.07 16.63
C LEU A 321 6.08 6.91 16.83
N HIS A 322 5.58 5.67 16.84
CA HIS A 322 4.16 5.42 17.08
C HIS A 322 3.75 5.85 18.50
N GLN A 323 4.59 5.56 19.50
CA GLN A 323 4.35 5.97 20.88
C GLN A 323 4.44 7.49 21.05
N GLU A 324 5.38 8.15 20.39
CA GLU A 324 5.51 9.60 20.37
C GLU A 324 4.27 10.26 19.72
N ALA A 325 3.83 9.74 18.58
CA ALA A 325 2.62 10.19 17.90
C ALA A 325 1.37 10.03 18.79
N ALA A 326 1.20 8.87 19.43
CA ALA A 326 0.06 8.62 20.33
C ALA A 326 0.03 9.58 21.56
N ARG A 327 1.19 10.06 22.01
CA ARG A 327 1.25 11.08 23.06
C ARG A 327 0.89 12.48 22.56
N ALA A 328 1.34 12.83 21.34
CA ALA A 328 1.09 14.14 20.74
C ALA A 328 -0.35 14.28 20.24
N TRP A 329 -0.94 13.20 19.74
CA TRP A 329 -2.32 13.12 19.23
C TRP A 329 -3.07 11.97 19.91
N PRO A 330 -3.51 12.13 21.18
CA PRO A 330 -4.16 11.05 21.95
C PRO A 330 -5.44 10.51 21.31
N ASP A 331 -6.19 11.36 20.60
CA ASP A 331 -7.41 10.98 19.88
C ASP A 331 -7.13 10.30 18.53
N GLY A 332 -5.85 10.24 18.11
CA GLY A 332 -5.45 9.73 16.81
C GLY A 332 -6.02 10.52 15.63
N HIS A 333 -5.90 9.97 14.43
CA HIS A 333 -6.42 10.60 13.22
C HIS A 333 -7.64 9.85 12.64
N GLY A 334 -8.14 8.83 13.35
CA GLY A 334 -9.32 8.05 12.98
C GLY A 334 -9.22 7.49 11.57
N ARG A 335 -10.18 7.81 10.70
CA ARG A 335 -10.19 7.36 9.30
C ARG A 335 -9.01 7.86 8.46
N PHE A 336 -8.26 8.85 8.93
CA PHE A 336 -7.11 9.44 8.24
C PHE A 336 -5.76 8.92 8.74
N GLU A 337 -5.74 7.89 9.58
CA GLU A 337 -4.53 7.31 10.15
C GLU A 337 -3.53 6.87 9.07
N LYS A 338 -4.01 6.34 7.96
CA LYS A 338 -3.17 5.97 6.81
C LYS A 338 -2.53 7.20 6.13
N LEU A 339 -3.21 8.34 6.15
CA LEU A 339 -2.68 9.61 5.64
C LEU A 339 -1.64 10.22 6.59
N PHE A 340 -1.82 10.03 7.90
CA PHE A 340 -0.77 10.36 8.87
C PHE A 340 0.50 9.56 8.57
N ALA A 341 0.40 8.26 8.37
CA ALA A 341 1.54 7.43 7.99
C ALA A 341 2.18 7.89 6.65
N MET A 342 1.36 8.32 5.69
CA MET A 342 1.84 8.91 4.44
C MET A 342 2.68 10.18 4.69
N GLY A 343 2.26 11.03 5.62
CA GLY A 343 3.01 12.22 6.04
C GLY A 343 4.37 11.87 6.62
N VAL A 344 4.44 10.84 7.47
CA VAL A 344 5.70 10.32 8.03
C VAL A 344 6.67 9.91 6.92
N ASP A 345 6.21 9.14 5.95
CA ASP A 345 7.07 8.70 4.85
C ASP A 345 7.40 9.82 3.87
N ALA A 346 6.48 10.77 3.63
CA ALA A 346 6.76 11.95 2.81
C ALA A 346 7.92 12.77 3.40
N TYR A 347 7.97 12.92 4.72
CA TYR A 347 9.14 13.51 5.38
C TYR A 347 10.41 12.70 5.15
N ARG A 348 10.39 11.38 5.35
CA ARG A 348 11.56 10.52 5.17
C ARG A 348 12.09 10.50 3.74
N LEU A 349 11.20 10.70 2.78
CA LEU A 349 11.54 10.76 1.35
C LEU A 349 12.33 12.04 1.00
N HIS A 350 12.24 13.15 1.78
CA HIS A 350 12.90 14.40 1.42
C HIS A 350 14.40 14.24 1.14
N ALA A 351 15.08 13.39 1.88
CA ALA A 351 16.50 13.12 1.71
C ALA A 351 16.83 11.97 0.74
N ARG A 352 15.82 11.17 0.33
CA ARG A 352 16.04 9.89 -0.37
C ARG A 352 15.35 9.81 -1.74
N LEU A 353 14.51 10.77 -2.07
CA LEU A 353 13.68 10.75 -3.27
C LEU A 353 14.52 10.58 -4.55
N VAL A 354 15.56 11.40 -4.69
CA VAL A 354 16.46 11.37 -5.85
C VAL A 354 17.30 10.08 -5.87
N MET A 355 17.67 9.55 -4.70
CA MET A 355 18.38 8.27 -4.60
C MET A 355 17.51 7.11 -5.12
N LEU A 356 16.25 7.03 -4.68
CA LEU A 356 15.30 6.01 -5.17
C LEU A 356 15.08 6.10 -6.69
N ALA A 357 15.08 7.32 -7.23
CA ALA A 357 14.94 7.53 -8.68
C ALA A 357 16.20 7.19 -9.48
N SER A 358 17.38 7.19 -8.83
CA SER A 358 18.66 7.01 -9.52
C SER A 358 19.16 5.57 -9.51
N VAL A 359 18.66 4.74 -8.61
CA VAL A 359 19.15 3.37 -8.39
C VAL A 359 18.00 2.40 -8.62
N PRO A 360 17.97 1.68 -9.74
CA PRO A 360 16.99 0.64 -10.01
C PRO A 360 16.92 -0.38 -8.86
N ASP A 361 15.73 -0.92 -8.61
CA ASP A 361 15.47 -1.93 -7.58
C ASP A 361 15.83 -1.52 -6.14
N SER A 362 16.17 -0.24 -5.94
CA SER A 362 16.35 0.29 -4.59
C SER A 362 15.00 0.46 -3.88
N PHE A 363 15.02 0.28 -2.57
CA PHE A 363 13.82 0.46 -1.76
C PHE A 363 14.14 1.16 -0.44
N LEU A 364 13.12 1.79 0.11
CA LEU A 364 13.11 2.38 1.44
C LEU A 364 12.03 1.69 2.29
N PRO A 365 12.37 1.09 3.43
CA PRO A 365 11.37 0.66 4.39
C PRO A 365 10.64 1.88 4.95
N GLY A 366 9.36 1.98 4.65
CA GLY A 366 8.47 3.04 5.13
C GLY A 366 7.46 2.51 6.14
N VAL A 367 6.76 3.42 6.78
CA VAL A 367 5.63 3.08 7.65
C VAL A 367 4.35 2.79 6.86
N THR A 368 4.29 3.21 5.59
CA THR A 368 3.21 2.86 4.66
C THR A 368 3.48 1.60 3.85
N GLY A 369 4.66 1.01 3.98
CA GLY A 369 5.11 -0.17 3.24
C GLY A 369 6.56 -0.04 2.81
N GLN A 370 7.07 -1.03 2.09
CA GLN A 370 8.35 -0.90 1.40
C GLN A 370 8.14 -0.02 0.17
N LEU A 371 8.86 1.09 0.10
CA LEU A 371 8.75 2.09 -0.97
C LEU A 371 9.84 1.85 -2.01
N SER A 372 9.46 1.74 -3.26
CA SER A 372 10.34 1.72 -4.44
C SER A 372 9.85 2.71 -5.47
N MET A 373 10.65 2.98 -6.48
CA MET A 373 10.27 3.92 -7.54
C MET A 373 10.32 3.23 -8.91
N ASN A 374 9.25 3.37 -9.68
CA ASN A 374 9.22 2.84 -11.04
C ASN A 374 9.78 3.84 -12.08
N GLU A 375 9.87 3.41 -13.32
CA GLU A 375 10.40 4.22 -14.43
C GLU A 375 9.60 5.51 -14.70
N LYS A 376 8.32 5.52 -14.34
CA LYS A 376 7.43 6.71 -14.45
C LYS A 376 7.54 7.67 -13.26
N ARG A 377 8.49 7.45 -12.36
CA ARG A 377 8.69 8.22 -11.10
C ARG A 377 7.48 8.18 -10.17
N VAL A 378 6.76 7.08 -10.20
CA VAL A 378 5.69 6.78 -9.25
C VAL A 378 6.28 5.93 -8.13
N LEU A 379 6.05 6.33 -6.88
CA LEU A 379 6.38 5.54 -5.71
C LEU A 379 5.39 4.40 -5.57
N GLU A 380 5.91 3.20 -5.68
CA GLU A 380 5.19 1.96 -5.44
C GLU A 380 5.37 1.53 -4.00
N ARG A 381 4.29 1.01 -3.41
CA ARG A 381 4.29 0.54 -2.02
C ARG A 381 4.03 -0.96 -1.99
N ARG A 382 4.89 -1.69 -1.30
CA ARG A 382 4.64 -3.09 -0.97
C ARG A 382 4.28 -3.22 0.49
N LEU A 383 3.01 -3.57 0.75
CA LEU A 383 2.42 -3.65 2.08
C LEU A 383 2.73 -5.00 2.73
N ASN A 384 2.58 -5.06 4.06
CA ASN A 384 2.71 -6.31 4.79
C ASN A 384 1.45 -7.16 4.64
N TRP A 385 1.63 -8.48 4.54
CA TRP A 385 0.53 -9.42 4.60
C TRP A 385 0.07 -9.62 6.05
N ALA A 386 -1.24 -9.63 6.22
CA ALA A 386 -1.91 -9.91 7.48
C ALA A 386 -3.08 -10.88 7.26
N TRP A 387 -3.53 -11.48 8.33
CA TRP A 387 -4.74 -12.30 8.37
C TRP A 387 -5.51 -12.02 9.64
N PHE A 388 -6.82 -12.21 9.59
CA PHE A 388 -7.61 -12.20 10.81
C PHE A 388 -7.50 -13.53 11.56
N ARG A 389 -7.15 -13.45 12.85
CA ARG A 389 -7.15 -14.56 13.80
C ARG A 389 -7.75 -14.12 15.12
N LYS A 390 -8.74 -14.85 15.60
CA LYS A 390 -9.48 -14.50 16.83
C LYS A 390 -10.00 -13.06 16.80
N GLY A 391 -10.53 -12.65 15.65
CA GLY A 391 -11.07 -11.31 15.43
C GLY A 391 -10.02 -10.19 15.42
N GLN A 392 -8.73 -10.50 15.32
CA GLN A 392 -7.66 -9.50 15.29
C GLN A 392 -6.76 -9.68 14.07
N PRO A 393 -6.31 -8.58 13.44
CA PRO A 393 -5.31 -8.65 12.41
C PRO A 393 -3.97 -9.07 13.02
N GLN A 394 -3.32 -10.03 12.39
CA GLN A 394 -1.98 -10.49 12.75
C GLN A 394 -1.11 -10.46 11.50
N ARG A 395 0.08 -9.90 11.62
CA ARG A 395 1.06 -9.94 10.54
C ARG A 395 1.41 -11.38 10.20
N MET A 396 1.42 -11.70 8.93
CA MET A 396 1.87 -13.01 8.46
C MET A 396 3.41 -13.06 8.52
N PRO A 397 3.98 -14.19 8.95
CA PRO A 397 5.42 -14.36 8.97
C PRO A 397 5.96 -14.28 7.52
N VAL A 398 7.01 -13.49 7.33
CA VAL A 398 7.79 -13.50 6.11
C VAL A 398 8.66 -14.75 6.13
N VAL A 399 8.41 -15.68 5.23
CA VAL A 399 9.32 -16.83 5.08
C VAL A 399 10.61 -16.30 4.46
N ALA A 400 11.67 -16.32 5.25
CA ALA A 400 13.02 -15.98 4.80
C ALA A 400 13.50 -17.07 3.82
N GLY A 401 13.19 -16.88 2.54
CA GLY A 401 13.58 -17.79 1.47
C GLY A 401 13.62 -17.03 0.15
N SER A 402 14.77 -16.40 -0.10
CA SER A 402 15.27 -15.87 -1.37
C SER A 402 15.67 -14.40 -1.33
N THR A 403 16.67 -14.05 -0.50
CA THR A 403 17.60 -12.99 -0.83
C THR A 403 18.88 -13.65 -1.38
N SER A 404 18.82 -14.23 -2.55
CA SER A 404 19.98 -14.51 -3.39
C SER A 404 19.81 -13.64 -4.62
N GLY A 405 20.75 -12.70 -4.79
CA GLY A 405 20.85 -11.94 -6.03
C GLY A 405 21.02 -12.90 -7.20
N ASP A 406 20.07 -12.87 -8.09
CA ASP A 406 20.28 -13.16 -9.49
C ASP A 406 19.36 -12.25 -10.30
N ALA A 407 19.96 -11.57 -11.25
CA ALA A 407 19.31 -10.60 -12.09
C ALA A 407 18.30 -11.30 -13.00
N GLY A 408 17.06 -10.86 -12.96
CA GLY A 408 16.06 -11.25 -13.96
C GLY A 408 14.75 -11.72 -13.35
N HIS A 409 13.76 -10.85 -13.38
CA HIS A 409 12.35 -11.07 -13.07
C HIS A 409 12.01 -11.17 -11.57
N GLY A 410 11.29 -10.17 -11.09
CA GLY A 410 10.86 -10.01 -9.70
C GLY A 410 10.18 -11.25 -9.12
N ARG A 411 10.88 -11.98 -8.26
CA ARG A 411 10.30 -13.04 -7.44
C ARG A 411 9.81 -12.44 -6.13
N ALA A 412 8.49 -12.38 -6.00
CA ALA A 412 7.84 -12.07 -4.74
C ALA A 412 8.27 -13.05 -3.63
N ALA A 413 8.50 -12.54 -2.42
CA ALA A 413 8.80 -13.38 -1.27
C ALA A 413 7.63 -14.33 -0.99
N ASN A 414 7.89 -15.63 -0.98
CA ASN A 414 6.90 -16.66 -0.68
C ASN A 414 6.45 -16.54 0.78
N ILE A 415 5.18 -16.25 1.00
CA ILE A 415 4.52 -16.33 2.30
C ILE A 415 3.81 -17.69 2.35
N VAL A 416 4.34 -18.62 3.14
CA VAL A 416 3.69 -19.93 3.35
C VAL A 416 2.78 -19.83 4.56
N ALA A 417 1.50 -20.15 4.39
CA ALA A 417 0.59 -20.35 5.50
C ALA A 417 0.92 -21.67 6.19
N PRO A 418 0.97 -21.73 7.53
CA PRO A 418 1.08 -23.01 8.21
C PRO A 418 -0.16 -23.85 7.92
N ALA A 419 0.07 -25.12 7.54
CA ALA A 419 -1.00 -26.09 7.34
C ALA A 419 -1.83 -26.22 8.62
N THR A 420 -3.12 -26.00 8.54
CA THR A 420 -4.07 -26.28 9.61
C THR A 420 -4.17 -27.80 9.79
N ARG A 421 -3.78 -28.27 10.96
CA ARG A 421 -4.24 -29.56 11.50
C ARG A 421 -5.49 -29.34 12.31
#